data_36d3f28185600c65b803ce53f13c3006
#
_entry.id   36d3f28185600c65b803ce53f13c3006
#
_cell.length_a   1.000
_cell.length_b   1.000
_cell.length_c   1.000
_cell.angle_alpha   90.00
_cell.angle_beta   90.00
_cell.angle_gamma   90.00
#
_symmetry.space_group_name_H-M   'P 1'
#
loop_
_entity.id
_entity.type
_entity.pdbx_description
1 polymer ?
#
loop_
_entity_poly.entity_id
_entity_poly.type
_entity_poly.pdbx_seq_one_letter_code
_entity_poly.pdbx_strand_id
1 'polypeptide(L)'
;MADVKSKILIVEDDLDVAEMLNAYFRVQGYEVFTVNWGEDGVRAAQTVMPDLMILDIRLPDIDGFEVARRMRSDRRTNEIPIIFLTEKRERTDRLQGFEVGADDYITKPFDVQELRLRVRNALKRVSQGSLTNPVSGLPEGPLVEERLSEIIHKSGWALLHISISHLEAFREAYGFVASDDVLRAISLMVHNTMKETGSTDDFLGHISPTDFVVVTSPDSLAAFQERIKSRLEQSLDYFYPIKDRENAAKQGDRLSIQIHEIPSIYGRYASVDQLKKELLSKP
;
A
#
# COMPACT_ATOMS: atom_id res chain seq x y z
N MET A 1 -19.52 -15.08 21.11
CA MET A 1 -18.04 -15.01 21.19
C MET A 1 -17.71 -13.55 21.48
N ALA A 2 -16.90 -13.26 22.51
CA ALA A 2 -16.50 -11.88 22.76
C ALA A 2 -15.68 -11.41 21.56
N ASP A 3 -16.05 -10.29 20.95
CA ASP A 3 -15.29 -9.64 19.89
C ASP A 3 -13.91 -9.30 20.46
N VAL A 4 -12.87 -9.95 19.98
CA VAL A 4 -11.48 -9.66 20.39
C VAL A 4 -11.15 -8.30 19.81
N LYS A 5 -10.98 -7.31 20.68
CA LYS A 5 -10.63 -5.95 20.27
C LYS A 5 -9.21 -5.93 19.74
N SER A 6 -9.01 -5.31 18.58
CA SER A 6 -7.65 -5.08 18.08
C SER A 6 -6.87 -4.15 19.00
N LYS A 7 -5.58 -4.49 19.22
CA LYS A 7 -4.67 -3.79 20.11
C LYS A 7 -3.83 -2.79 19.33
N ILE A 8 -3.83 -1.54 19.78
CA ILE A 8 -2.99 -0.48 19.23
C ILE A 8 -1.95 -0.06 20.27
N LEU A 9 -0.68 -0.07 19.89
CA LEU A 9 0.39 0.51 20.68
C LEU A 9 0.75 1.90 20.14
N ILE A 10 0.72 2.92 20.99
CA ILE A 10 1.09 4.29 20.66
C ILE A 10 2.41 4.59 21.38
N VAL A 11 3.41 5.05 20.61
CA VAL A 11 4.71 5.50 21.12
C VAL A 11 4.86 6.97 20.75
N GLU A 12 4.67 7.85 21.73
CA GLU A 12 4.59 9.30 21.52
C GLU A 12 5.06 10.00 22.79
N ASP A 13 6.05 10.90 22.70
CA ASP A 13 6.62 11.61 23.85
C ASP A 13 5.78 12.82 24.28
N ASP A 14 5.02 13.43 23.37
CA ASP A 14 4.04 14.47 23.70
C ASP A 14 2.83 13.85 24.40
N LEU A 15 2.72 14.12 25.72
CA LEU A 15 1.66 13.56 26.56
C LEU A 15 0.26 13.96 26.10
N ASP A 16 0.07 15.19 25.64
CA ASP A 16 -1.23 15.69 25.18
C ASP A 16 -1.68 14.97 23.92
N VAL A 17 -0.75 14.75 22.97
CA VAL A 17 -0.99 13.98 21.76
C VAL A 17 -1.26 12.52 22.10
N ALA A 18 -0.45 11.92 22.97
CA ALA A 18 -0.60 10.53 23.41
C ALA A 18 -1.96 10.28 24.08
N GLU A 19 -2.37 11.17 25.02
CA GLU A 19 -3.69 11.07 25.69
C GLU A 19 -4.85 11.27 24.73
N MET A 20 -4.74 12.24 23.83
CA MET A 20 -5.76 12.50 22.81
C MET A 20 -5.96 11.27 21.92
N LEU A 21 -4.89 10.68 21.41
CA LEU A 21 -4.94 9.48 20.56
C LEU A 21 -5.47 8.27 21.33
N ASN A 22 -5.02 8.09 22.59
CA ASN A 22 -5.50 7.01 23.47
C ASN A 22 -7.03 7.10 23.64
N ALA A 23 -7.53 8.27 24.05
CA ALA A 23 -8.96 8.49 24.27
C ALA A 23 -9.75 8.26 22.99
N TYR A 24 -9.26 8.81 21.88
CA TYR A 24 -9.92 8.69 20.57
C TYR A 24 -10.07 7.23 20.12
N PHE A 25 -8.97 6.46 20.09
CA PHE A 25 -9.02 5.07 19.62
C PHE A 25 -9.77 4.14 20.57
N ARG A 26 -9.75 4.38 21.87
CA ARG A 26 -10.59 3.63 22.82
C ARG A 26 -12.09 3.83 22.56
N VAL A 27 -12.52 5.04 22.24
CA VAL A 27 -13.90 5.31 21.85
C VAL A 27 -14.26 4.60 20.53
N GLN A 28 -13.30 4.41 19.63
CA GLN A 28 -13.49 3.64 18.40
C GLN A 28 -13.53 2.11 18.62
N GLY A 29 -13.37 1.64 19.86
CA GLY A 29 -13.49 0.22 20.21
C GLY A 29 -12.18 -0.57 20.26
N TYR A 30 -11.04 0.09 20.10
CA TYR A 30 -9.71 -0.53 20.20
C TYR A 30 -9.25 -0.71 21.65
N GLU A 31 -8.39 -1.69 21.89
CA GLU A 31 -7.59 -1.76 23.12
C GLU A 31 -6.29 -0.97 22.90
N VAL A 32 -6.05 0.07 23.69
CA VAL A 32 -4.94 1.02 23.42
C VAL A 32 -3.95 1.00 24.56
N PHE A 33 -2.69 0.85 24.21
CA PHE A 33 -1.51 0.94 25.06
C PHE A 33 -0.70 2.15 24.66
N THR A 34 -0.17 2.91 25.61
CA THR A 34 0.59 4.11 25.33
C THR A 34 1.88 4.09 26.14
N VAL A 35 2.99 4.40 25.49
CA VAL A 35 4.31 4.61 26.10
C VAL A 35 4.97 5.84 25.49
N ASN A 36 5.91 6.47 26.23
CA ASN A 36 6.45 7.77 25.87
C ASN A 36 7.94 7.72 25.49
N TRP A 37 8.53 6.52 25.47
CA TRP A 37 9.95 6.30 25.19
C TRP A 37 10.10 5.20 24.14
N GLY A 38 11.08 5.32 23.26
CA GLY A 38 11.31 4.34 22.19
C GLY A 38 11.70 2.96 22.73
N GLU A 39 12.57 2.90 23.76
CA GLU A 39 12.94 1.64 24.42
C GLU A 39 11.72 0.95 25.06
N ASP A 40 10.82 1.72 25.65
CA ASP A 40 9.56 1.19 26.19
C ASP A 40 8.64 0.71 25.06
N GLY A 41 8.66 1.40 23.91
CA GLY A 41 7.94 0.99 22.71
C GLY A 41 8.34 -0.40 22.22
N VAL A 42 9.64 -0.66 22.11
CA VAL A 42 10.17 -1.99 21.75
C VAL A 42 9.74 -3.05 22.76
N ARG A 43 9.90 -2.77 24.06
CA ARG A 43 9.51 -3.72 25.13
C ARG A 43 8.00 -3.97 25.16
N ALA A 44 7.21 -2.91 25.00
CA ALA A 44 5.75 -3.03 24.95
C ALA A 44 5.29 -3.84 23.75
N ALA A 45 5.87 -3.62 22.57
CA ALA A 45 5.55 -4.41 21.37
C ALA A 45 5.76 -5.91 21.58
N GLN A 46 6.87 -6.29 22.21
CA GLN A 46 7.20 -7.69 22.51
C GLN A 46 6.30 -8.33 23.57
N THR A 47 5.77 -7.52 24.50
CA THR A 47 4.97 -8.01 25.63
C THR A 47 3.48 -8.03 25.32
N VAL A 48 2.98 -6.94 24.72
CA VAL A 48 1.56 -6.74 24.42
C VAL A 48 1.18 -7.47 23.13
N MET A 49 2.14 -7.61 22.19
CA MET A 49 1.89 -8.13 20.83
C MET A 49 0.73 -7.35 20.19
N PRO A 50 0.90 -6.04 19.91
CA PRO A 50 -0.16 -5.24 19.33
C PRO A 50 -0.43 -5.62 17.87
N ASP A 51 -1.65 -5.38 17.40
CA ASP A 51 -2.04 -5.57 16.00
C ASP A 51 -1.57 -4.41 15.10
N LEU A 52 -1.19 -3.27 15.71
CA LEU A 52 -0.65 -2.09 15.02
C LEU A 52 0.11 -1.19 16.00
N MET A 53 1.18 -0.56 15.51
CA MET A 53 1.92 0.49 16.22
C MET A 53 1.74 1.85 15.53
N ILE A 54 1.43 2.88 16.31
CA ILE A 54 1.55 4.29 15.94
C ILE A 54 2.81 4.81 16.63
N LEU A 55 3.75 5.36 15.87
CA LEU A 55 5.11 5.63 16.34
C LEU A 55 5.58 7.02 15.95
N ASP A 56 5.89 7.86 16.93
CA ASP A 56 6.59 9.10 16.63
C ASP A 56 8.04 8.82 16.22
N ILE A 57 8.54 9.60 15.28
CA ILE A 57 9.93 9.54 14.86
C ILE A 57 10.84 10.20 15.90
N ARG A 58 10.39 11.31 16.50
CA ARG A 58 11.17 12.06 17.48
C ARG A 58 10.84 11.62 18.88
N LEU A 59 11.61 10.68 19.39
CA LEU A 59 11.51 10.21 20.76
C LEU A 59 12.77 10.62 21.53
N PRO A 60 12.68 10.76 22.88
CA PRO A 60 13.75 11.35 23.68
C PRO A 60 14.97 10.44 23.90
N ASP A 61 14.85 9.14 23.69
CA ASP A 61 15.91 8.13 23.93
C ASP A 61 16.48 7.55 22.64
N ILE A 62 15.68 6.80 21.90
CA ILE A 62 16.00 6.28 20.57
C ILE A 62 14.97 6.78 19.56
N ASP A 63 15.39 7.07 18.32
CA ASP A 63 14.46 7.55 17.32
C ASP A 63 13.48 6.44 16.85
N GLY A 64 12.34 6.85 16.30
CA GLY A 64 11.32 5.91 15.85
C GLY A 64 11.80 4.97 14.75
N PHE A 65 12.78 5.35 13.94
CA PHE A 65 13.36 4.46 12.93
C PHE A 65 14.17 3.32 13.57
N GLU A 66 14.86 3.60 14.69
CA GLU A 66 15.56 2.57 15.44
C GLU A 66 14.56 1.61 16.12
N VAL A 67 13.46 2.14 16.67
CA VAL A 67 12.36 1.30 17.18
C VAL A 67 11.86 0.36 16.08
N ALA A 68 11.54 0.89 14.91
CA ALA A 68 11.06 0.09 13.79
C ALA A 68 12.09 -0.95 13.32
N ARG A 69 13.38 -0.61 13.21
CA ARG A 69 14.44 -1.57 12.84
C ARG A 69 14.50 -2.74 13.82
N ARG A 70 14.43 -2.48 15.13
CA ARG A 70 14.42 -3.53 16.14
C ARG A 70 13.18 -4.40 16.06
N MET A 71 12.01 -3.81 15.80
CA MET A 71 10.78 -4.57 15.58
C MET A 71 10.90 -5.48 14.35
N ARG A 72 11.42 -4.98 13.22
CA ARG A 72 11.60 -5.78 11.99
C ARG A 72 12.65 -6.89 12.16
N SER A 73 13.58 -6.76 13.11
CA SER A 73 14.60 -7.77 13.41
C SER A 73 14.09 -8.92 14.30
N ASP A 74 13.00 -8.74 15.04
CA ASP A 74 12.41 -9.78 15.90
C ASP A 74 11.27 -10.48 15.15
N ARG A 75 11.35 -11.81 15.01
CA ARG A 75 10.35 -12.64 14.33
C ARG A 75 8.92 -12.51 14.87
N ARG A 76 8.77 -12.08 16.12
CA ARG A 76 7.44 -11.93 16.74
C ARG A 76 6.77 -10.61 16.40
N THR A 77 7.56 -9.58 16.04
CA THR A 77 7.07 -8.22 15.83
C THR A 77 7.31 -7.70 14.41
N ASN A 78 8.00 -8.47 13.55
CA ASN A 78 8.38 -8.02 12.20
C ASN A 78 7.18 -7.77 11.27
N GLU A 79 6.05 -8.44 11.50
CA GLU A 79 4.81 -8.28 10.70
C GLU A 79 3.83 -7.25 11.29
N ILE A 80 4.13 -6.69 12.48
CA ILE A 80 3.24 -5.68 13.08
C ILE A 80 3.33 -4.40 12.24
N PRO A 81 2.22 -3.90 11.69
CA PRO A 81 2.22 -2.68 10.90
C PRO A 81 2.58 -1.46 11.75
N ILE A 82 3.38 -0.58 11.16
CA ILE A 82 3.86 0.64 11.78
C ILE A 82 3.39 1.85 10.97
N ILE A 83 2.67 2.76 11.63
CA ILE A 83 2.32 4.07 11.09
C ILE A 83 3.15 5.11 11.82
N PHE A 84 4.03 5.81 11.08
CA PHE A 84 4.82 6.87 11.67
C PHE A 84 4.03 8.18 11.79
N LEU A 85 4.22 8.88 12.92
CA LEU A 85 3.87 10.28 13.08
C LEU A 85 5.15 11.11 12.95
N THR A 86 5.14 12.16 12.14
CA THR A 86 6.35 12.96 11.88
C THR A 86 6.05 14.44 11.73
N GLU A 87 6.89 15.30 12.28
CA GLU A 87 6.84 16.74 12.02
C GLU A 87 7.53 17.13 10.70
N LYS A 88 8.32 16.22 10.11
CA LYS A 88 9.16 16.53 8.98
C LYS A 88 8.49 16.18 7.64
N ARG A 89 8.52 17.17 6.73
CA ARG A 89 8.15 17.03 5.32
C ARG A 89 9.35 16.68 4.42
N GLU A 90 10.52 16.36 5.00
CA GLU A 90 11.73 16.14 4.21
C GLU A 90 11.72 14.75 3.55
N ARG A 91 12.03 14.76 2.25
CA ARG A 91 12.07 13.56 1.38
C ARG A 91 13.04 12.47 1.90
N THR A 92 14.11 12.87 2.61
CA THR A 92 15.13 12.00 3.17
C THR A 92 14.62 11.14 4.32
N ASP A 93 13.78 11.68 5.21
CA ASP A 93 13.26 10.94 6.37
C ASP A 93 12.24 9.87 5.92
N ARG A 94 11.52 10.14 4.82
CA ARG A 94 10.57 9.16 4.23
C ARG A 94 11.27 8.02 3.52
N LEU A 95 12.37 8.28 2.79
CA LEU A 95 13.18 7.23 2.16
C LEU A 95 13.76 6.30 3.22
N GLN A 96 14.28 6.85 4.32
CA GLN A 96 14.76 6.07 5.46
C GLN A 96 13.67 5.18 6.07
N GLY A 97 12.46 5.67 6.18
CA GLY A 97 11.37 4.91 6.76
C GLY A 97 10.84 3.81 5.87
N PHE A 98 10.79 4.00 4.55
CA PHE A 98 10.46 2.91 3.61
C PHE A 98 11.54 1.82 3.60
N GLU A 99 12.82 2.19 3.72
CA GLU A 99 13.93 1.23 3.87
C GLU A 99 13.80 0.40 5.17
N VAL A 100 13.20 0.98 6.21
CA VAL A 100 12.94 0.29 7.50
C VAL A 100 11.64 -0.53 7.48
N GLY A 101 10.86 -0.48 6.39
CA GLY A 101 9.64 -1.26 6.24
C GLY A 101 8.43 -0.69 6.98
N ALA A 102 8.27 0.64 6.98
CA ALA A 102 7.04 1.28 7.46
C ALA A 102 5.86 1.02 6.53
N ASP A 103 4.68 0.88 7.10
CA ASP A 103 3.44 0.67 6.35
C ASP A 103 2.80 1.98 5.91
N ASP A 104 2.97 3.05 6.69
CA ASP A 104 2.43 4.37 6.38
C ASP A 104 3.06 5.51 7.20
N TYR A 105 2.82 6.78 6.77
CA TYR A 105 3.31 8.01 7.40
C TYR A 105 2.22 9.05 7.48
N ILE A 106 2.19 9.79 8.59
CA ILE A 106 1.33 10.95 8.79
C ILE A 106 2.15 12.11 9.33
N THR A 107 2.05 13.27 8.66
CA THR A 107 2.75 14.49 9.09
C THR A 107 1.94 15.26 10.13
N LYS A 108 2.60 15.68 11.21
CA LYS A 108 2.06 16.61 12.21
C LYS A 108 2.07 18.06 11.63
N PRO A 109 1.00 18.87 11.83
CA PRO A 109 -0.26 18.51 12.45
C PRO A 109 -1.12 17.63 11.52
N PHE A 110 -1.80 16.63 12.07
CA PHE A 110 -2.61 15.67 11.31
C PHE A 110 -4.10 15.75 11.66
N ASP A 111 -4.93 15.31 10.71
CA ASP A 111 -6.34 15.05 10.96
C ASP A 111 -6.50 13.66 11.60
N VAL A 112 -7.10 13.62 12.79
CA VAL A 112 -7.33 12.36 13.50
C VAL A 112 -8.26 11.40 12.73
N GLN A 113 -9.12 11.92 11.85
CA GLN A 113 -9.97 11.11 10.99
C GLN A 113 -9.13 10.43 9.88
N GLU A 114 -8.14 11.13 9.34
CA GLU A 114 -7.17 10.56 8.42
C GLU A 114 -6.40 9.42 9.08
N LEU A 115 -5.83 9.67 10.27
CA LEU A 115 -5.12 8.65 11.04
C LEU A 115 -6.02 7.41 11.30
N ARG A 116 -7.28 7.62 11.69
CA ARG A 116 -8.25 6.53 11.89
C ARG A 116 -8.43 5.67 10.65
N LEU A 117 -8.54 6.29 9.48
CA LEU A 117 -8.71 5.55 8.23
C LEU A 117 -7.49 4.69 7.92
N ARG A 118 -6.29 5.22 8.15
CA ARG A 118 -5.02 4.49 7.94
C ARG A 118 -4.89 3.32 8.91
N VAL A 119 -5.16 3.54 10.20
CA VAL A 119 -5.18 2.49 11.23
C VAL A 119 -6.14 1.38 10.85
N ARG A 120 -7.38 1.72 10.48
CA ARG A 120 -8.38 0.74 10.07
C ARG A 120 -7.92 -0.07 8.85
N ASN A 121 -7.32 0.58 7.86
CA ASN A 121 -6.83 -0.09 6.66
C ASN A 121 -5.64 -1.00 6.95
N ALA A 122 -4.70 -0.57 7.79
CA ALA A 122 -3.57 -1.38 8.22
C ALA A 122 -4.01 -2.62 9.02
N LEU A 123 -4.90 -2.45 10.00
CA LEU A 123 -5.47 -3.55 10.77
C LEU A 123 -6.27 -4.53 9.90
N LYS A 124 -7.00 -4.05 8.91
CA LYS A 124 -7.71 -4.91 7.97
C LYS A 124 -6.75 -5.77 7.15
N ARG A 125 -5.60 -5.24 6.74
CA ARG A 125 -4.54 -6.02 6.08
C ARG A 125 -4.04 -7.18 6.95
N VAL A 126 -3.79 -6.93 8.23
CA VAL A 126 -3.30 -7.95 9.17
C VAL A 126 -4.36 -9.02 9.47
N SER A 127 -5.59 -8.60 9.77
CA SER A 127 -6.65 -9.51 10.22
C SER A 127 -7.14 -10.46 9.13
N GLN A 128 -6.94 -10.13 7.88
CA GLN A 128 -7.42 -10.94 6.75
C GLN A 128 -6.31 -11.77 6.09
N GLY A 129 -5.01 -11.65 6.55
CA GLY A 129 -3.85 -12.08 5.77
C GLY A 129 -4.10 -11.57 4.36
N SER A 130 -3.99 -10.24 4.13
CA SER A 130 -4.87 -9.53 3.17
C SER A 130 -4.97 -10.24 1.83
N LEU A 131 -6.08 -10.95 1.62
CA LEU A 131 -6.39 -11.54 0.31
C LEU A 131 -6.79 -10.47 -0.70
N THR A 132 -7.15 -9.26 -0.22
CA THR A 132 -7.58 -8.15 -1.08
C THR A 132 -7.06 -6.80 -0.59
N ASN A 133 -6.71 -5.94 -1.52
CA ASN A 133 -6.27 -4.58 -1.24
C ASN A 133 -7.42 -3.75 -0.61
N PRO A 134 -7.20 -3.07 0.51
CA PRO A 134 -8.26 -2.38 1.26
C PRO A 134 -8.82 -1.14 0.54
N VAL A 135 -8.10 -0.58 -0.42
CA VAL A 135 -8.52 0.59 -1.20
C VAL A 135 -9.31 0.17 -2.44
N SER A 136 -8.74 -0.74 -3.24
CA SER A 136 -9.32 -1.18 -4.50
C SER A 136 -10.26 -2.38 -4.37
N GLY A 137 -10.12 -3.19 -3.30
CA GLY A 137 -10.82 -4.47 -3.14
C GLY A 137 -10.30 -5.60 -4.03
N LEU A 138 -9.27 -5.35 -4.84
CA LEU A 138 -8.70 -6.37 -5.73
C LEU A 138 -7.85 -7.39 -4.96
N PRO A 139 -7.72 -8.62 -5.47
CA PRO A 139 -6.81 -9.64 -4.94
C PRO A 139 -5.38 -9.09 -4.76
N GLU A 140 -4.75 -9.45 -3.63
CA GLU A 140 -3.31 -9.21 -3.38
C GLU A 140 -2.70 -10.37 -2.57
N GLY A 141 -1.36 -10.36 -2.43
CA GLY A 141 -0.64 -11.33 -1.61
C GLY A 141 -0.91 -12.78 -2.05
N PRO A 142 -1.40 -13.66 -1.14
CA PRO A 142 -1.56 -15.08 -1.41
C PRO A 142 -2.45 -15.40 -2.62
N LEU A 143 -3.54 -14.65 -2.87
CA LEU A 143 -4.40 -14.90 -4.03
C LEU A 143 -3.69 -14.63 -5.37
N VAL A 144 -2.86 -13.59 -5.41
CA VAL A 144 -2.05 -13.31 -6.60
C VAL A 144 -0.98 -14.37 -6.78
N GLU A 145 -0.31 -14.79 -5.70
CA GLU A 145 0.71 -15.83 -5.74
C GLU A 145 0.15 -17.18 -6.20
N GLU A 146 -1.02 -17.57 -5.70
CA GLU A 146 -1.72 -18.77 -6.15
C GLU A 146 -2.03 -18.71 -7.65
N ARG A 147 -2.61 -17.59 -8.11
CA ARG A 147 -2.92 -17.43 -9.54
C ARG A 147 -1.68 -17.42 -10.44
N LEU A 148 -0.63 -16.72 -10.04
CA LEU A 148 0.64 -16.71 -10.77
C LEU A 148 1.28 -18.10 -10.78
N SER A 149 1.24 -18.85 -9.67
CA SER A 149 1.73 -20.23 -9.59
C SER A 149 0.98 -21.17 -10.54
N GLU A 150 -0.32 -21.00 -10.68
CA GLU A 150 -1.10 -21.80 -11.64
C GLU A 150 -0.67 -21.55 -13.09
N ILE A 151 -0.44 -20.30 -13.48
CA ILE A 151 -0.20 -19.95 -14.89
C ILE A 151 1.24 -20.24 -15.35
N ILE A 152 2.25 -20.15 -14.48
CA ILE A 152 3.65 -20.42 -14.88
C ILE A 152 3.86 -21.85 -15.39
N HIS A 153 3.00 -22.78 -15.00
CA HIS A 153 3.03 -24.19 -15.42
C HIS A 153 2.04 -24.51 -16.56
N LYS A 154 1.34 -23.49 -17.10
CA LYS A 154 0.37 -23.66 -18.19
C LYS A 154 0.82 -22.88 -19.43
N SER A 155 0.28 -23.22 -20.58
CA SER A 155 0.38 -22.44 -21.82
C SER A 155 -0.94 -21.72 -22.10
N GLY A 156 -0.91 -20.76 -23.04
CA GLY A 156 -2.14 -20.08 -23.49
C GLY A 156 -2.61 -18.92 -22.59
N TRP A 157 -1.74 -18.37 -21.77
CA TRP A 157 -1.98 -17.14 -21.02
C TRP A 157 -1.11 -15.99 -21.55
N ALA A 158 -1.53 -14.78 -21.26
CA ALA A 158 -0.74 -13.58 -21.43
C ALA A 158 -0.87 -12.74 -20.16
N LEU A 159 0.14 -11.92 -19.87
CA LEU A 159 0.17 -11.12 -18.67
C LEU A 159 0.52 -9.67 -18.99
N LEU A 160 -0.24 -8.74 -18.42
CA LEU A 160 0.08 -7.33 -18.43
C LEU A 160 0.44 -6.88 -17.02
N HIS A 161 1.54 -6.15 -16.91
CA HIS A 161 1.92 -5.38 -15.75
C HIS A 161 1.52 -3.93 -15.98
N ILE A 162 0.76 -3.36 -15.05
CA ILE A 162 0.33 -1.96 -15.08
C ILE A 162 0.90 -1.30 -13.84
N SER A 163 1.79 -0.32 -14.01
CA SER A 163 2.46 0.40 -12.93
C SER A 163 2.02 1.87 -12.89
N ILE A 164 1.70 2.37 -11.71
CA ILE A 164 1.40 3.79 -11.46
C ILE A 164 2.65 4.46 -10.91
N SER A 165 3.25 5.33 -11.71
CA SER A 165 4.41 6.13 -11.28
C SER A 165 3.96 7.45 -10.65
N HIS A 166 4.76 7.94 -9.70
CA HIS A 166 4.57 9.21 -8.99
C HIS A 166 3.30 9.32 -8.12
N LEU A 167 2.68 8.20 -7.76
CA LEU A 167 1.51 8.20 -6.87
C LEU A 167 1.86 8.77 -5.48
N GLU A 168 3.09 8.54 -5.00
CA GLU A 168 3.56 9.09 -3.73
C GLU A 168 3.73 10.62 -3.79
N ALA A 169 4.33 11.15 -4.86
CA ALA A 169 4.42 12.60 -5.07
C ALA A 169 3.04 13.25 -5.19
N PHE A 170 2.09 12.56 -5.83
CA PHE A 170 0.70 13.00 -5.89
C PHE A 170 0.04 13.00 -4.50
N ARG A 171 0.26 11.96 -3.70
CA ARG A 171 -0.21 11.87 -2.31
C ARG A 171 0.32 13.01 -1.45
N GLU A 172 1.60 13.36 -1.61
CA GLU A 172 2.22 14.48 -0.91
C GLU A 172 1.57 15.82 -1.22
N ALA A 173 1.22 16.03 -2.49
CA ALA A 173 0.65 17.28 -2.95
C ALA A 173 -0.85 17.43 -2.66
N TYR A 174 -1.62 16.34 -2.76
CA TYR A 174 -3.08 16.36 -2.76
C TYR A 174 -3.71 15.55 -1.63
N GLY A 175 -2.90 14.89 -0.82
CA GLY A 175 -3.34 14.11 0.34
C GLY A 175 -3.71 12.67 0.02
N PHE A 176 -3.88 11.93 1.12
CA PHE A 176 -4.14 10.49 1.11
C PHE A 176 -5.45 10.11 0.42
N VAL A 177 -6.54 10.85 0.73
CA VAL A 177 -7.86 10.55 0.15
C VAL A 177 -7.82 10.65 -1.36
N ALA A 178 -7.15 11.69 -1.90
CA ALA A 178 -7.01 11.88 -3.33
C ALA A 178 -6.20 10.75 -3.99
N SER A 179 -5.11 10.29 -3.34
CA SER A 179 -4.32 9.17 -3.86
C SER A 179 -5.07 7.83 -3.84
N ASP A 180 -5.89 7.60 -2.83
CA ASP A 180 -6.76 6.43 -2.76
C ASP A 180 -7.85 6.46 -3.82
N ASP A 181 -8.40 7.63 -4.11
CA ASP A 181 -9.38 7.81 -5.20
C ASP A 181 -8.74 7.53 -6.56
N VAL A 182 -7.48 7.94 -6.79
CA VAL A 182 -6.70 7.56 -7.99
C VAL A 182 -6.58 6.05 -8.09
N LEU A 183 -6.11 5.38 -7.04
CA LEU A 183 -5.92 3.94 -7.02
C LEU A 183 -7.24 3.19 -7.27
N ARG A 184 -8.32 3.63 -6.62
CA ARG A 184 -9.67 3.06 -6.78
C ARG A 184 -10.20 3.25 -8.21
N ALA A 185 -10.05 4.45 -8.77
CA ALA A 185 -10.51 4.75 -10.12
C ALA A 185 -9.75 3.94 -11.17
N ILE A 186 -8.41 3.86 -11.07
CA ILE A 186 -7.59 3.05 -11.98
C ILE A 186 -7.98 1.57 -11.87
N SER A 187 -8.11 1.03 -10.66
CA SER A 187 -8.56 -0.35 -10.43
C SER A 187 -9.88 -0.65 -11.10
N LEU A 188 -10.85 0.26 -10.98
CA LEU A 188 -12.17 0.13 -11.62
C LEU A 188 -12.09 0.19 -13.15
N MET A 189 -11.25 1.07 -13.70
CA MET A 189 -11.06 1.17 -15.15
C MET A 189 -10.44 -0.10 -15.72
N VAL A 190 -9.41 -0.65 -15.06
CA VAL A 190 -8.77 -1.91 -15.45
C VAL A 190 -9.79 -3.05 -15.38
N HIS A 191 -10.51 -3.17 -14.26
CA HIS A 191 -11.52 -4.20 -14.07
C HIS A 191 -12.65 -4.15 -15.12
N ASN A 192 -13.16 -2.96 -15.41
CA ASN A 192 -14.22 -2.78 -16.42
C ASN A 192 -13.72 -3.09 -17.84
N THR A 193 -12.48 -2.69 -18.16
CA THR A 193 -11.88 -3.01 -19.47
C THR A 193 -11.69 -4.52 -19.61
N MET A 194 -11.25 -5.21 -18.56
CA MET A 194 -11.12 -6.66 -18.55
C MET A 194 -12.48 -7.35 -18.79
N LYS A 195 -13.56 -6.87 -18.18
CA LYS A 195 -14.90 -7.41 -18.42
C LYS A 195 -15.41 -7.19 -19.83
N GLU A 196 -15.00 -6.11 -20.49
CA GLU A 196 -15.44 -5.79 -21.85
C GLU A 196 -14.68 -6.53 -22.94
N THR A 197 -13.40 -6.85 -22.71
CA THR A 197 -12.50 -7.41 -23.74
C THR A 197 -12.02 -8.82 -23.43
N GLY A 198 -12.16 -9.28 -22.19
CA GLY A 198 -11.61 -10.53 -21.70
C GLY A 198 -12.62 -11.67 -21.56
N SER A 199 -12.24 -12.66 -20.81
CA SER A 199 -12.99 -13.88 -20.52
C SER A 199 -13.29 -14.03 -19.02
N THR A 200 -14.05 -15.07 -18.65
CA THR A 200 -14.35 -15.41 -17.26
C THR A 200 -13.12 -15.91 -16.48
N ASP A 201 -12.08 -16.36 -17.20
CA ASP A 201 -10.85 -16.89 -16.61
C ASP A 201 -9.79 -15.82 -16.36
N ASP A 202 -10.05 -14.59 -16.77
CA ASP A 202 -9.14 -13.48 -16.55
C ASP A 202 -9.03 -13.11 -15.07
N PHE A 203 -7.86 -12.64 -14.70
CA PHE A 203 -7.57 -12.29 -13.32
C PHE A 203 -6.91 -10.91 -13.24
N LEU A 204 -7.29 -10.14 -12.21
CA LEU A 204 -6.72 -8.85 -11.88
C LEU A 204 -6.36 -8.84 -10.39
N GLY A 205 -5.14 -8.44 -10.07
CA GLY A 205 -4.66 -8.32 -8.69
C GLY A 205 -3.52 -7.33 -8.54
N HIS A 206 -3.14 -7.06 -7.29
CA HIS A 206 -2.00 -6.23 -6.92
C HIS A 206 -0.76 -7.08 -6.64
N ILE A 207 0.37 -6.73 -7.26
CA ILE A 207 1.68 -7.29 -6.91
C ILE A 207 2.49 -6.34 -6.02
N SER A 208 2.12 -5.06 -5.99
CA SER A 208 2.60 -4.03 -5.06
C SER A 208 1.49 -2.99 -4.84
N PRO A 209 1.66 -2.01 -3.95
CA PRO A 209 0.67 -0.95 -3.75
C PRO A 209 0.31 -0.14 -5.00
N THR A 210 1.24 -0.03 -5.95
CA THR A 210 1.11 0.77 -7.18
C THR A 210 1.08 -0.07 -8.45
N ASP A 211 1.28 -1.40 -8.32
CA ASP A 211 1.46 -2.28 -9.47
C ASP A 211 0.37 -3.33 -9.54
N PHE A 212 -0.25 -3.42 -10.70
CA PHE A 212 -1.29 -4.41 -11.00
C PHE A 212 -0.75 -5.47 -11.93
N VAL A 213 -1.29 -6.66 -11.80
CA VAL A 213 -1.12 -7.75 -12.74
C VAL A 213 -2.45 -8.16 -13.31
N VAL A 214 -2.52 -8.23 -14.64
CA VAL A 214 -3.68 -8.78 -15.38
C VAL A 214 -3.23 -10.05 -16.07
N VAL A 215 -3.91 -11.16 -15.79
CA VAL A 215 -3.75 -12.42 -16.51
C VAL A 215 -4.93 -12.58 -17.44
N THR A 216 -4.67 -12.79 -18.73
CA THR A 216 -5.70 -12.93 -19.78
C THR A 216 -5.24 -13.91 -20.86
N SER A 217 -6.06 -14.14 -21.88
CA SER A 217 -5.67 -14.92 -23.04
C SER A 217 -4.82 -14.09 -24.03
N PRO A 218 -3.92 -14.71 -24.80
CA PRO A 218 -3.18 -14.01 -25.86
C PRO A 218 -4.10 -13.32 -26.89
N ASP A 219 -5.26 -13.89 -27.18
CA ASP A 219 -6.23 -13.35 -28.14
C ASP A 219 -6.87 -12.06 -27.64
N SER A 220 -7.07 -11.93 -26.33
CA SER A 220 -7.70 -10.73 -25.70
C SER A 220 -6.69 -9.64 -25.41
N LEU A 221 -5.39 -9.95 -25.37
CA LEU A 221 -4.33 -9.09 -24.88
C LEU A 221 -4.25 -7.75 -25.61
N ALA A 222 -4.18 -7.78 -26.95
CA ALA A 222 -4.03 -6.58 -27.78
C ALA A 222 -5.20 -5.62 -27.63
N ALA A 223 -6.43 -6.13 -27.67
CA ALA A 223 -7.64 -5.32 -27.50
C ALA A 223 -7.74 -4.73 -26.10
N PHE A 224 -7.36 -5.50 -25.08
CA PHE A 224 -7.30 -5.02 -23.70
C PHE A 224 -6.26 -3.90 -23.55
N GLN A 225 -5.03 -4.13 -24.04
CA GLN A 225 -3.92 -3.19 -23.90
C GLN A 225 -4.22 -1.84 -24.58
N GLU A 226 -4.74 -1.85 -25.81
CA GLU A 226 -5.11 -0.64 -26.53
C GLU A 226 -6.18 0.14 -25.77
N ARG A 227 -7.23 -0.55 -25.34
CA ARG A 227 -8.38 0.07 -24.69
C ARG A 227 -8.05 0.62 -23.31
N ILE A 228 -7.28 -0.13 -22.49
CA ILE A 228 -6.90 0.34 -21.16
C ILE A 228 -5.92 1.51 -21.24
N LYS A 229 -4.94 1.48 -22.15
CA LYS A 229 -4.00 2.57 -22.35
C LYS A 229 -4.73 3.87 -22.68
N SER A 230 -5.63 3.85 -23.67
CA SER A 230 -6.42 5.00 -24.05
C SER A 230 -7.27 5.56 -22.89
N ARG A 231 -7.93 4.70 -22.12
CA ARG A 231 -8.73 5.11 -20.96
C ARG A 231 -7.91 5.75 -19.86
N LEU A 232 -6.78 5.15 -19.51
CA LEU A 232 -5.94 5.62 -18.44
C LEU A 232 -5.28 6.96 -18.81
N GLU A 233 -4.71 7.07 -20.00
CA GLU A 233 -4.09 8.32 -20.47
C GLU A 233 -5.09 9.49 -20.49
N GLN A 234 -6.32 9.27 -20.91
CA GLN A 234 -7.37 10.30 -20.92
C GLN A 234 -7.85 10.68 -19.52
N SER A 235 -7.69 9.80 -18.53
CA SER A 235 -8.24 9.99 -17.20
C SER A 235 -7.26 10.66 -16.23
N LEU A 236 -5.94 10.58 -16.46
CA LEU A 236 -4.93 11.07 -15.52
C LEU A 236 -5.09 12.56 -15.19
N ASP A 237 -5.47 13.39 -16.15
CA ASP A 237 -5.64 14.82 -15.96
C ASP A 237 -6.81 15.16 -15.02
N TYR A 238 -7.82 14.30 -14.98
CA TYR A 238 -9.00 14.54 -14.16
C TYR A 238 -8.75 14.34 -12.66
N PHE A 239 -7.68 13.65 -12.28
CA PHE A 239 -7.29 13.52 -10.87
C PHE A 239 -6.71 14.83 -10.30
N TYR A 240 -6.23 15.73 -11.17
CA TYR A 240 -5.71 17.01 -10.72
C TYR A 240 -6.80 18.08 -10.62
N PRO A 241 -6.76 18.96 -9.59
CA PRO A 241 -7.57 20.16 -9.57
C PRO A 241 -7.35 20.99 -10.85
N ILE A 242 -8.42 21.61 -11.35
CA ILE A 242 -8.40 22.36 -12.63
C ILE A 242 -7.22 23.36 -12.69
N LYS A 243 -6.97 24.08 -11.59
CA LYS A 243 -5.89 25.07 -11.47
C LYS A 243 -4.49 24.49 -11.60
N ASP A 244 -4.31 23.20 -11.32
CA ASP A 244 -2.99 22.55 -11.26
C ASP A 244 -2.70 21.70 -12.50
N ARG A 245 -3.70 21.44 -13.36
CA ARG A 245 -3.55 20.60 -14.56
C ARG A 245 -2.44 21.06 -15.50
N GLU A 246 -2.35 22.36 -15.75
CA GLU A 246 -1.32 22.93 -16.63
C GLU A 246 0.07 22.94 -15.98
N ASN A 247 0.13 23.15 -14.65
CA ASN A 247 1.39 23.16 -13.91
C ASN A 247 1.92 21.75 -13.67
N ALA A 248 1.06 20.78 -13.39
CA ALA A 248 1.42 19.39 -13.28
C ALA A 248 2.04 18.84 -14.58
N ALA A 249 1.62 19.35 -15.74
CA ALA A 249 2.21 18.97 -17.02
C ALA A 249 3.68 19.38 -17.18
N LYS A 250 4.17 20.35 -16.39
CA LYS A 250 5.55 20.89 -16.45
C LYS A 250 6.48 20.30 -15.38
N GLN A 251 5.93 19.62 -14.38
CA GLN A 251 6.70 18.97 -13.32
C GLN A 251 6.98 17.52 -13.69
N GLY A 252 8.23 17.08 -13.55
CA GLY A 252 8.65 15.71 -13.88
C GLY A 252 8.01 14.62 -13.01
N ASP A 253 7.27 15.00 -11.96
CA ASP A 253 6.66 14.08 -10.95
C ASP A 253 5.15 13.88 -11.17
N ARG A 254 4.67 14.04 -12.42
CA ARG A 254 3.27 13.82 -12.76
C ARG A 254 2.90 12.34 -12.73
N LEU A 255 1.69 12.03 -12.25
CA LEU A 255 1.12 10.69 -12.37
C LEU A 255 1.25 10.19 -13.81
N SER A 256 1.83 9.03 -13.96
CA SER A 256 1.96 8.36 -15.24
C SER A 256 1.68 6.88 -15.06
N ILE A 257 1.29 6.22 -16.15
CA ILE A 257 0.99 4.80 -16.15
C ILE A 257 1.83 4.13 -17.21
N GLN A 258 2.48 3.06 -16.80
CA GLN A 258 3.26 2.21 -17.69
C GLN A 258 2.57 0.86 -17.80
N ILE A 259 2.53 0.33 -19.02
CA ILE A 259 1.92 -0.96 -19.31
C ILE A 259 2.94 -1.83 -20.03
N HIS A 260 3.31 -2.94 -19.41
CA HIS A 260 4.27 -3.88 -19.94
C HIS A 260 3.61 -5.24 -20.19
N GLU A 261 3.82 -5.77 -21.36
CA GLU A 261 3.42 -7.13 -21.72
C GLU A 261 4.51 -8.12 -21.32
N ILE A 262 4.08 -9.24 -20.74
CA ILE A 262 4.92 -10.41 -20.53
C ILE A 262 4.31 -11.58 -21.31
N PRO A 263 4.97 -11.99 -22.40
CA PRO A 263 4.48 -13.12 -23.20
C PRO A 263 4.60 -14.42 -22.43
N SER A 264 3.60 -15.29 -22.61
CA SER A 264 3.64 -16.65 -22.12
C SER A 264 4.66 -17.48 -22.88
N ILE A 265 5.77 -17.82 -22.21
CA ILE A 265 6.72 -18.80 -22.69
C ILE A 265 6.73 -19.95 -21.67
N TYR A 266 6.21 -21.10 -22.08
CA TYR A 266 6.21 -22.30 -21.23
C TYR A 266 7.63 -22.63 -20.73
N GLY A 267 7.77 -22.80 -19.41
CA GLY A 267 9.06 -23.12 -18.80
C GLY A 267 10.03 -21.93 -18.64
N ARG A 268 9.62 -20.71 -18.98
CA ARG A 268 10.47 -19.50 -18.79
C ARG A 268 10.75 -19.19 -17.32
N TYR A 269 9.77 -19.42 -16.46
CA TYR A 269 9.86 -19.11 -15.04
C TYR A 269 9.90 -20.40 -14.21
N ALA A 270 10.93 -20.53 -13.38
CA ALA A 270 11.05 -21.66 -12.45
C ALA A 270 10.23 -21.47 -11.18
N SER A 271 9.88 -20.22 -10.85
CA SER A 271 9.08 -19.86 -9.66
C SER A 271 8.31 -18.56 -9.86
N VAL A 272 7.29 -18.36 -9.02
CA VAL A 272 6.52 -17.09 -8.96
C VAL A 272 7.43 -15.91 -8.61
N ASP A 273 8.41 -16.11 -7.73
CA ASP A 273 9.36 -15.06 -7.33
C ASP A 273 10.17 -14.55 -8.52
N GLN A 274 10.58 -15.45 -9.44
CA GLN A 274 11.28 -15.04 -10.64
C GLN A 274 10.39 -14.19 -11.55
N LEU A 275 9.13 -14.55 -11.72
CA LEU A 275 8.16 -13.77 -12.48
C LEU A 275 7.88 -12.41 -11.81
N LYS A 276 7.64 -12.37 -10.51
CA LYS A 276 7.44 -11.12 -9.75
C LYS A 276 8.64 -10.19 -9.86
N LYS A 277 9.85 -10.73 -9.78
CA LYS A 277 11.09 -9.96 -9.92
C LYS A 277 11.24 -9.34 -11.31
N GLU A 278 10.85 -10.04 -12.37
CA GLU A 278 10.83 -9.48 -13.73
C GLU A 278 9.76 -8.39 -13.86
N LEU A 279 8.57 -8.59 -13.31
CA LEU A 279 7.49 -7.61 -13.31
C LEU A 279 7.92 -6.30 -12.62
N LEU A 280 8.43 -6.38 -11.40
CA LEU A 280 8.84 -5.23 -10.61
C LEU A 280 10.18 -4.60 -11.05
N SER A 281 10.95 -5.25 -11.92
CA SER A 281 12.19 -4.68 -12.48
C SER A 281 11.97 -3.81 -13.71
N LYS A 282 10.78 -3.82 -14.27
CA LYS A 282 10.42 -2.95 -15.40
C LYS A 282 9.94 -1.62 -14.84
N PRO A 283 10.60 -0.51 -15.20
CA PRO A 283 10.26 0.83 -14.71
C PRO A 283 8.89 1.27 -15.20
#